data_65d335239f4d1f1d6f0874636a22181f
#
_entry.id   65d335239f4d1f1d6f0874636a22181f
#
_cell.length_a   1.000
_cell.length_b   1.000
_cell.length_c   1.000
_cell.angle_alpha   90.00
_cell.angle_beta   90.00
_cell.angle_gamma   90.00
#
_symmetry.space_group_name_H-M   'P 1'
#
loop_
_entity.id
_entity.type
_entity.pdbx_description
1 polymer ?
#
loop_
_entity_poly.entity_id
_entity_poly.type
_entity_poly.pdbx_seq_one_letter_code
_entity_poly.pdbx_strand_id
1 'polypeptide(L)'
;LVSGMPGIGKTTSVHCLAHALLGDAYKEAVLELNASDDRGIDVVRNKIKAFAQKKVSLPPGRHKIIVLDEADSMTPGAQQALRRTMEIYAQTTRFCFACNQSNKIIEPIQSRCAILRFGRVSDEELLRRLVEICEAEKVQYSDEGLAAIVFTSEGDMRQAVNNLQSTWMGLGFVSPDHVFTVCDQPHPLVVRE
;
A
#
# COMPACT_ATOMS: atom_id res chain seq x y z
N LEU A 1 -12.03 -2.92 3.95
CA LEU A 1 -11.38 -3.51 2.79
C LEU A 1 -10.94 -2.40 1.85
N VAL A 2 -9.66 -2.28 1.59
CA VAL A 2 -9.06 -1.29 0.69
C VAL A 2 -8.57 -2.02 -0.56
N SER A 3 -9.04 -1.62 -1.73
CA SER A 3 -8.68 -2.27 -3.00
C SER A 3 -8.22 -1.27 -4.05
N GLY A 4 -7.34 -1.69 -4.95
CA GLY A 4 -6.84 -0.88 -6.07
C GLY A 4 -5.47 -1.33 -6.56
N MET A 5 -4.94 -0.68 -7.58
CA MET A 5 -3.64 -1.00 -8.17
C MET A 5 -2.49 -0.92 -7.14
N PRO A 6 -1.34 -1.57 -7.37
CA PRO A 6 -0.17 -1.39 -6.51
C PRO A 6 0.32 0.06 -6.52
N GLY A 7 1.12 0.43 -5.51
CA GLY A 7 1.80 1.73 -5.43
C GLY A 7 0.94 2.99 -5.26
N ILE A 8 -0.39 2.86 -5.08
CA ILE A 8 -1.32 4.00 -4.93
C ILE A 8 -1.57 4.41 -3.46
N GLY A 9 -0.80 3.87 -2.50
CA GLY A 9 -0.86 4.29 -1.11
C GLY A 9 -1.89 3.59 -0.23
N LYS A 10 -2.45 2.42 -0.61
CA LYS A 10 -3.45 1.68 0.19
C LYS A 10 -3.00 1.41 1.62
N THR A 11 -1.92 0.69 1.80
CA THR A 11 -1.39 0.30 3.11
C THR A 11 -0.89 1.50 3.90
N THR A 12 -0.24 2.45 3.22
CA THR A 12 0.21 3.72 3.80
C THR A 12 -0.94 4.52 4.41
N SER A 13 -2.07 4.64 3.70
CA SER A 13 -3.25 5.35 4.20
C SER A 13 -3.83 4.69 5.46
N VAL A 14 -3.81 3.35 5.51
CA VAL A 14 -4.25 2.60 6.70
C VAL A 14 -3.34 2.88 7.90
N HIS A 15 -2.02 2.92 7.68
CA HIS A 15 -1.06 3.26 8.73
C HIS A 15 -1.22 4.70 9.22
N CYS A 16 -1.37 5.66 8.30
CA CYS A 16 -1.64 7.06 8.67
C CYS A 16 -2.93 7.19 9.50
N LEU A 17 -4.00 6.50 9.10
CA LEU A 17 -5.25 6.47 9.85
C LEU A 17 -5.06 5.83 11.23
N ALA A 18 -4.34 4.71 11.31
CA ALA A 18 -4.06 4.03 12.58
C ALA A 18 -3.24 4.91 13.54
N HIS A 19 -2.22 5.63 13.03
CA HIS A 19 -1.47 6.61 13.80
C HIS A 19 -2.34 7.74 14.34
N ALA A 20 -3.20 8.31 13.49
CA ALA A 20 -4.11 9.37 13.87
C ALA A 20 -5.14 8.93 14.94
N LEU A 21 -5.57 7.66 14.90
CA LEU A 21 -6.55 7.10 15.83
C LEU A 21 -5.94 6.67 17.18
N LEU A 22 -4.71 6.17 17.19
CA LEU A 22 -4.10 5.45 18.31
C LEU A 22 -2.95 6.25 18.96
N GLY A 23 -2.37 7.23 18.27
CA GLY A 23 -1.25 8.03 18.79
C GLY A 23 -0.13 7.16 19.34
N ASP A 24 0.28 7.38 20.58
CA ASP A 24 1.37 6.65 21.25
C ASP A 24 1.11 5.14 21.38
N ALA A 25 -0.16 4.72 21.44
CA ALA A 25 -0.53 3.31 21.52
C ALA A 25 -0.35 2.55 20.19
N TYR A 26 -0.03 3.22 19.08
CA TYR A 26 0.09 2.61 17.76
C TYR A 26 0.94 1.34 17.74
N LYS A 27 2.15 1.39 18.31
CA LYS A 27 3.10 0.25 18.29
C LYS A 27 2.56 -1.01 18.98
N GLU A 28 1.71 -0.84 20.00
CA GLU A 28 1.15 -1.97 20.76
C GLU A 28 -0.23 -2.40 20.25
N ALA A 29 -0.93 -1.52 19.56
CA ALA A 29 -2.31 -1.68 19.15
C ALA A 29 -2.51 -1.97 17.66
N VAL A 30 -1.44 -1.95 16.87
CA VAL A 30 -1.46 -2.31 15.44
C VAL A 30 -0.64 -3.57 15.20
N LEU A 31 -1.22 -4.52 14.50
CA LEU A 31 -0.53 -5.70 13.98
C LEU A 31 -0.65 -5.70 12.47
N GLU A 32 0.49 -5.63 11.79
CA GLU A 32 0.59 -5.77 10.35
C GLU A 32 1.09 -7.17 10.00
N LEU A 33 0.43 -7.80 9.05
CA LEU A 33 0.79 -9.11 8.51
C LEU A 33 0.68 -9.06 6.99
N ASN A 34 1.69 -9.56 6.31
CA ASN A 34 1.58 -9.83 4.88
C ASN A 34 0.93 -11.22 4.70
N ALA A 35 -0.20 -11.25 3.99
CA ALA A 35 -0.96 -12.48 3.77
C ALA A 35 -0.28 -13.42 2.76
N SER A 36 0.73 -12.95 2.02
CA SER A 36 1.57 -13.76 1.13
C SER A 36 2.73 -14.46 1.86
N ASP A 37 2.93 -14.20 3.17
CA ASP A 37 4.02 -14.81 3.94
C ASP A 37 3.79 -16.34 4.05
N ASP A 38 4.66 -17.13 3.46
CA ASP A 38 4.59 -18.60 3.30
C ASP A 38 4.65 -19.41 4.62
N ARG A 39 4.66 -18.75 5.78
CA ARG A 39 4.73 -19.43 7.10
C ARG A 39 3.49 -20.21 7.48
N GLY A 40 2.52 -20.32 6.57
CA GLY A 40 1.32 -21.13 6.73
C GLY A 40 0.16 -20.41 7.43
N ILE A 41 -1.04 -20.80 7.03
CA ILE A 41 -2.33 -20.27 7.51
C ILE A 41 -2.44 -20.31 9.03
N ASP A 42 -1.95 -21.38 9.66
CA ASP A 42 -2.05 -21.57 11.11
C ASP A 42 -1.16 -20.60 11.90
N VAL A 43 -0.01 -20.21 11.35
CA VAL A 43 0.89 -19.22 11.98
C VAL A 43 0.24 -17.84 11.98
N VAL A 44 -0.30 -17.42 10.84
CA VAL A 44 -1.03 -16.15 10.71
C VAL A 44 -2.23 -16.13 11.63
N ARG A 45 -3.03 -17.21 11.64
CA ARG A 45 -4.20 -17.36 12.52
C ARG A 45 -3.84 -17.28 13.99
N ASN A 46 -2.77 -17.96 14.41
CA ASN A 46 -2.34 -17.97 15.81
C ASN A 46 -1.81 -16.61 16.25
N LYS A 47 -1.06 -15.91 15.40
CA LYS A 47 -0.61 -14.54 15.66
C LYS A 47 -1.79 -13.58 15.82
N ILE A 48 -2.76 -13.64 14.91
CA ILE A 48 -3.98 -12.83 14.98
C ILE A 48 -4.74 -13.09 16.28
N LYS A 49 -4.93 -14.37 16.65
CA LYS A 49 -5.62 -14.76 17.87
C LYS A 49 -4.89 -14.26 19.12
N ALA A 50 -3.58 -14.48 19.21
CA ALA A 50 -2.76 -14.01 20.32
C ALA A 50 -2.82 -12.49 20.47
N PHE A 51 -2.69 -11.74 19.35
CA PHE A 51 -2.80 -10.29 19.37
C PHE A 51 -4.21 -9.82 19.75
N ALA A 52 -5.26 -10.44 19.23
CA ALA A 52 -6.64 -10.08 19.56
C ALA A 52 -6.96 -10.29 21.04
N GLN A 53 -6.35 -11.29 21.68
CA GLN A 53 -6.50 -11.60 23.12
C GLN A 53 -5.63 -10.70 24.02
N LYS A 54 -4.55 -10.13 23.50
CA LYS A 54 -3.67 -9.25 24.27
C LYS A 54 -4.46 -8.03 24.78
N LYS A 55 -4.36 -7.74 26.08
CA LYS A 55 -4.90 -6.52 26.66
C LYS A 55 -3.93 -5.37 26.36
N VAL A 56 -4.44 -4.31 25.74
CA VAL A 56 -3.70 -3.09 25.44
C VAL A 56 -4.49 -1.92 26.01
N SER A 57 -3.81 -0.99 26.67
CA SER A 57 -4.43 0.24 27.13
C SER A 57 -4.65 1.17 25.92
N LEU A 58 -5.90 1.45 25.62
CA LEU A 58 -6.31 2.25 24.45
C LEU A 58 -7.08 3.49 24.90
N PRO A 59 -7.02 4.58 24.14
CA PRO A 59 -7.91 5.71 24.35
C PRO A 59 -9.40 5.28 24.31
N PRO A 60 -10.28 5.96 25.02
CA PRO A 60 -11.70 5.61 25.07
C PRO A 60 -12.32 5.53 23.65
N GLY A 61 -13.08 4.47 23.39
CA GLY A 61 -13.74 4.25 22.10
C GLY A 61 -12.82 3.79 20.97
N ARG A 62 -11.55 3.49 21.24
CA ARG A 62 -10.60 2.96 20.26
C ARG A 62 -10.46 1.45 20.34
N HIS A 63 -10.02 0.85 19.24
CA HIS A 63 -9.88 -0.59 19.08
C HIS A 63 -8.49 -0.92 18.54
N LYS A 64 -8.02 -2.13 18.82
CA LYS A 64 -6.83 -2.67 18.15
C LYS A 64 -7.09 -2.79 16.64
N ILE A 65 -6.06 -2.64 15.84
CA ILE A 65 -6.15 -2.73 14.38
C ILE A 65 -5.24 -3.85 13.88
N ILE A 66 -5.79 -4.73 13.06
CA ILE A 66 -5.03 -5.76 12.33
C ILE A 66 -5.07 -5.39 10.86
N VAL A 67 -3.91 -5.20 10.28
CA VAL A 67 -3.72 -4.90 8.86
C VAL A 67 -3.23 -6.18 8.18
N LEU A 68 -3.97 -6.64 7.19
CA LEU A 68 -3.62 -7.77 6.33
C LEU A 68 -3.35 -7.22 4.93
N ASP A 69 -2.08 -7.11 4.59
CA ASP A 69 -1.66 -6.70 3.26
C ASP A 69 -1.61 -7.91 2.31
N GLU A 70 -1.75 -7.65 1.01
CA GLU A 70 -1.84 -8.68 -0.03
C GLU A 70 -2.90 -9.77 0.26
N ALA A 71 -4.03 -9.36 0.84
CA ALA A 71 -5.08 -10.29 1.29
C ALA A 71 -5.66 -11.16 0.17
N ASP A 72 -5.55 -10.73 -1.07
CA ASP A 72 -5.93 -11.47 -2.28
C ASP A 72 -5.02 -12.66 -2.61
N SER A 73 -3.89 -12.82 -1.92
CA SER A 73 -3.02 -14.00 -1.99
C SER A 73 -3.48 -15.15 -1.07
N MET A 74 -4.36 -14.84 -0.10
CA MET A 74 -4.87 -15.85 0.84
C MET A 74 -5.77 -16.86 0.14
N THR A 75 -5.61 -18.14 0.53
CA THR A 75 -6.54 -19.19 0.08
C THR A 75 -7.96 -18.98 0.64
N PRO A 76 -9.03 -19.44 -0.05
CA PRO A 76 -10.40 -19.37 0.45
C PRO A 76 -10.59 -19.99 1.84
N GLY A 77 -9.88 -21.08 2.14
CA GLY A 77 -9.92 -21.73 3.45
C GLY A 77 -9.34 -20.85 4.56
N ALA A 78 -8.23 -20.13 4.28
CA ALA A 78 -7.66 -19.15 5.18
C ALA A 78 -8.61 -18.00 5.46
N GLN A 79 -9.22 -17.48 4.42
CA GLN A 79 -10.20 -16.40 4.52
C GLN A 79 -11.43 -16.82 5.34
N GLN A 80 -11.93 -18.07 5.19
CA GLN A 80 -13.03 -18.60 6.01
C GLN A 80 -12.66 -18.74 7.49
N ALA A 81 -11.44 -19.17 7.79
CA ALA A 81 -10.94 -19.24 9.17
C ALA A 81 -10.84 -17.85 9.81
N LEU A 82 -10.37 -16.87 9.02
CA LEU A 82 -10.26 -15.47 9.45
C LEU A 82 -11.62 -14.83 9.72
N ARG A 83 -12.63 -15.12 8.91
CA ARG A 83 -14.01 -14.68 9.14
C ARG A 83 -14.48 -15.00 10.57
N ARG A 84 -14.27 -16.23 11.04
CA ARG A 84 -14.64 -16.61 12.42
C ARG A 84 -13.90 -15.80 13.47
N THR A 85 -12.63 -15.53 13.23
CA THR A 85 -11.81 -14.70 14.12
C THR A 85 -12.31 -13.25 14.17
N MET A 86 -12.70 -12.69 13.02
CA MET A 86 -13.32 -11.36 12.95
C MET A 86 -14.60 -11.27 13.78
N GLU A 87 -15.47 -12.29 13.69
CA GLU A 87 -16.73 -12.34 14.44
C GLU A 87 -16.49 -12.40 15.96
N ILE A 88 -15.56 -13.23 16.41
CA ILE A 88 -15.24 -13.41 17.84
C ILE A 88 -14.67 -12.13 18.45
N TYR A 89 -13.79 -11.43 17.74
CA TYR A 89 -13.07 -10.28 18.28
C TYR A 89 -13.61 -8.92 17.79
N ALA A 90 -14.79 -8.90 17.18
CA ALA A 90 -15.39 -7.69 16.59
C ALA A 90 -15.51 -6.52 17.57
N GLN A 91 -15.70 -6.79 18.86
CA GLN A 91 -15.85 -5.75 19.89
C GLN A 91 -14.52 -5.06 20.28
N THR A 92 -13.40 -5.74 20.11
CA THR A 92 -12.08 -5.26 20.60
C THR A 92 -11.08 -4.96 19.51
N THR A 93 -11.32 -5.47 18.30
CA THR A 93 -10.34 -5.45 17.21
C THR A 93 -11.01 -5.14 15.88
N ARG A 94 -10.40 -4.27 15.11
CA ARG A 94 -10.82 -3.93 13.74
C ARG A 94 -9.85 -4.56 12.76
N PHE A 95 -10.38 -5.03 11.63
CA PHE A 95 -9.60 -5.64 10.57
C PHE A 95 -9.56 -4.72 9.35
N CYS A 96 -8.38 -4.53 8.81
CA CYS A 96 -8.18 -3.87 7.53
C CYS A 96 -7.53 -4.84 6.56
N PHE A 97 -8.15 -5.02 5.41
CA PHE A 97 -7.61 -5.83 4.32
C PHE A 97 -7.18 -4.91 3.21
N ALA A 98 -5.91 -4.98 2.79
CA ALA A 98 -5.43 -4.35 1.58
C ALA A 98 -5.24 -5.41 0.50
N CYS A 99 -5.75 -5.18 -0.69
CA CYS A 99 -5.68 -6.09 -1.81
C CYS A 99 -5.60 -5.34 -3.15
N ASN A 100 -5.07 -5.98 -4.16
CA ASN A 100 -5.10 -5.45 -5.52
C ASN A 100 -6.41 -5.84 -6.23
N GLN A 101 -6.90 -7.05 -5.98
CA GLN A 101 -8.07 -7.63 -6.62
C GLN A 101 -9.14 -8.00 -5.58
N SER A 102 -10.16 -7.14 -5.43
CA SER A 102 -11.23 -7.37 -4.44
C SER A 102 -12.09 -8.60 -4.74
N ASN A 103 -12.16 -9.05 -5.98
CA ASN A 103 -12.89 -10.25 -6.39
C ASN A 103 -12.30 -11.56 -5.86
N LYS A 104 -11.02 -11.56 -5.43
CA LYS A 104 -10.39 -12.71 -4.78
C LYS A 104 -10.70 -12.82 -3.28
N ILE A 105 -11.30 -11.77 -2.70
CA ILE A 105 -11.76 -11.81 -1.31
C ILE A 105 -13.16 -12.40 -1.27
N ILE A 106 -13.37 -13.41 -0.41
CA ILE A 106 -14.66 -14.07 -0.30
C ILE A 106 -15.77 -13.10 0.14
N GLU A 107 -16.97 -13.28 -0.40
CA GLU A 107 -18.12 -12.42 -0.08
C GLU A 107 -18.40 -12.28 1.43
N PRO A 108 -18.31 -13.34 2.26
CA PRO A 108 -18.51 -13.21 3.70
C PRO A 108 -17.57 -12.24 4.41
N ILE A 109 -16.36 -12.00 3.90
CA ILE A 109 -15.46 -10.96 4.41
C ILE A 109 -15.87 -9.61 3.84
N GLN A 110 -16.12 -9.53 2.53
CA GLN A 110 -16.52 -8.27 1.89
C GLN A 110 -17.76 -7.66 2.54
N SER A 111 -18.79 -8.47 2.81
CA SER A 111 -20.04 -8.03 3.42
C SER A 111 -19.91 -7.51 4.86
N ARG A 112 -18.80 -7.81 5.54
CA ARG A 112 -18.48 -7.34 6.89
C ARG A 112 -17.56 -6.12 6.92
N CYS A 113 -17.10 -5.67 5.77
CA CYS A 113 -16.16 -4.56 5.64
C CYS A 113 -16.78 -3.40 4.87
N ALA A 114 -16.44 -2.18 5.25
CA ALA A 114 -16.59 -1.04 4.35
C ALA A 114 -15.58 -1.20 3.21
N ILE A 115 -16.02 -1.12 1.98
CA ILE A 115 -15.17 -1.29 0.80
C ILE A 115 -14.77 0.08 0.30
N LEU A 116 -13.46 0.35 0.31
CA LEU A 116 -12.85 1.56 -0.22
C LEU A 116 -12.05 1.19 -1.47
N ARG A 117 -12.42 1.76 -2.60
CA ARG A 117 -11.72 1.57 -3.87
C ARG A 117 -10.83 2.77 -4.13
N PHE A 118 -9.53 2.52 -4.19
CA PHE A 118 -8.52 3.52 -4.53
C PHE A 118 -8.35 3.54 -6.05
N GLY A 119 -8.43 4.74 -6.63
CA GLY A 119 -8.08 4.99 -8.03
C GLY A 119 -6.57 5.12 -8.24
N ARG A 120 -6.16 5.28 -9.48
CA ARG A 120 -4.78 5.68 -9.81
C ARG A 120 -4.51 7.07 -9.24
N VAL A 121 -3.28 7.32 -8.83
CA VAL A 121 -2.85 8.66 -8.43
C VAL A 121 -2.85 9.54 -9.70
N SER A 122 -3.36 10.76 -9.59
CA SER A 122 -3.37 11.70 -10.72
C SER A 122 -1.96 12.18 -11.07
N ASP A 123 -1.74 12.53 -12.33
CA ASP A 123 -0.45 13.04 -12.80
C ASP A 123 -0.01 14.30 -12.02
N GLU A 124 -0.96 15.14 -11.64
CA GLU A 124 -0.70 16.33 -10.83
C GLU A 124 -0.21 15.98 -9.41
N GLU A 125 -0.83 14.99 -8.77
CA GLU A 125 -0.41 14.53 -7.43
C GLU A 125 0.95 13.83 -7.47
N LEU A 126 1.20 13.03 -8.51
CA LEU A 126 2.51 12.42 -8.76
C LEU A 126 3.58 13.49 -8.93
N LEU A 127 3.35 14.44 -9.83
CA LEU A 127 4.31 15.52 -10.13
C LEU A 127 4.61 16.34 -8.88
N ARG A 128 3.57 16.76 -8.15
CA ARG A 128 3.74 17.50 -6.89
C ARG A 128 4.65 16.75 -5.91
N ARG A 129 4.41 15.46 -5.73
CA ARG A 129 5.21 14.66 -4.80
C ARG A 129 6.65 14.46 -5.28
N LEU A 130 6.86 14.28 -6.58
CA LEU A 130 8.20 14.17 -7.16
C LEU A 130 8.99 15.47 -6.97
N VAL A 131 8.38 16.64 -7.19
CA VAL A 131 9.01 17.95 -6.94
C VAL A 131 9.40 18.10 -5.47
N GLU A 132 8.50 17.80 -4.53
CA GLU A 132 8.80 17.83 -3.09
C GLU A 132 10.04 16.97 -2.74
N ILE A 133 10.14 15.78 -3.34
CA ILE A 133 11.28 14.87 -3.13
C ILE A 133 12.55 15.47 -3.76
N CYS A 134 12.47 15.99 -4.98
CA CYS A 134 13.61 16.60 -5.67
C CYS A 134 14.18 17.79 -4.88
N GLU A 135 13.34 18.62 -4.30
CA GLU A 135 13.75 19.76 -3.49
C GLU A 135 14.41 19.29 -2.18
N ALA A 136 13.81 18.30 -1.49
CA ALA A 136 14.33 17.76 -0.23
C ALA A 136 15.69 17.07 -0.41
N GLU A 137 15.85 16.27 -1.46
CA GLU A 137 17.04 15.47 -1.76
C GLU A 137 18.03 16.19 -2.69
N LYS A 138 17.73 17.45 -3.12
CA LYS A 138 18.54 18.25 -4.04
C LYS A 138 18.85 17.55 -5.37
N VAL A 139 17.87 16.84 -5.89
CA VAL A 139 17.93 16.16 -7.18
C VAL A 139 17.93 17.19 -8.31
N GLN A 140 18.82 17.02 -9.28
CA GLN A 140 18.84 17.86 -10.48
C GLN A 140 17.96 17.24 -11.57
N TYR A 141 17.00 17.99 -12.07
CA TYR A 141 16.01 17.50 -13.04
C TYR A 141 15.63 18.58 -14.07
N SER A 142 15.07 18.14 -15.17
CA SER A 142 14.28 18.99 -16.07
C SER A 142 12.79 18.70 -15.90
N ASP A 143 11.93 19.66 -16.21
CA ASP A 143 10.47 19.50 -16.11
C ASP A 143 9.98 18.36 -17.01
N GLU A 144 10.57 18.26 -18.22
CA GLU A 144 10.29 17.16 -19.15
C GLU A 144 10.76 15.81 -18.60
N GLY A 145 11.84 15.79 -17.81
CA GLY A 145 12.33 14.58 -17.14
C GLY A 145 11.33 14.08 -16.09
N LEU A 146 10.75 14.96 -15.27
CA LEU A 146 9.69 14.59 -14.34
C LEU A 146 8.41 14.18 -15.08
N ALA A 147 8.05 14.84 -16.16
CA ALA A 147 6.91 14.44 -16.99
C ALA A 147 7.12 13.02 -17.59
N ALA A 148 8.34 12.66 -17.99
CA ALA A 148 8.67 11.31 -18.45
C ALA A 148 8.53 10.27 -17.32
N ILE A 149 8.90 10.61 -16.08
CA ILE A 149 8.69 9.71 -14.92
C ILE A 149 7.19 9.52 -14.66
N VAL A 150 6.39 10.57 -14.67
CA VAL A 150 4.94 10.49 -14.49
C VAL A 150 4.33 9.59 -15.56
N PHE A 151 4.71 9.78 -16.82
CA PHE A 151 4.25 8.98 -17.93
C PHE A 151 4.58 7.48 -17.76
N THR A 152 5.84 7.15 -17.41
CA THR A 152 6.30 5.76 -17.28
C THR A 152 5.77 5.05 -16.04
N SER A 153 5.28 5.79 -15.04
CA SER A 153 4.74 5.23 -13.79
C SER A 153 3.25 4.90 -13.83
N GLU A 154 2.50 5.40 -14.80
CA GLU A 154 1.08 5.10 -15.01
C GLU A 154 0.18 5.23 -13.75
N GLY A 155 0.48 6.16 -12.87
CA GLY A 155 -0.29 6.38 -11.64
C GLY A 155 0.18 5.55 -10.43
N ASP A 156 1.33 4.85 -10.54
CA ASP A 156 2.00 4.15 -9.44
C ASP A 156 3.07 5.05 -8.82
N MET A 157 2.82 5.58 -7.62
CA MET A 157 3.76 6.45 -6.89
C MET A 157 5.06 5.71 -6.51
N ARG A 158 4.99 4.43 -6.20
CA ARG A 158 6.17 3.63 -5.86
C ARG A 158 7.09 3.52 -7.07
N GLN A 159 6.51 3.21 -8.23
CA GLN A 159 7.23 3.17 -9.50
C GLN A 159 7.85 4.53 -9.82
N ALA A 160 7.09 5.62 -9.67
CA ALA A 160 7.57 6.97 -9.94
C ALA A 160 8.78 7.34 -9.09
N VAL A 161 8.73 7.07 -7.77
CA VAL A 161 9.85 7.34 -6.87
C VAL A 161 11.06 6.46 -7.16
N ASN A 162 10.83 5.19 -7.49
CA ASN A 162 11.92 4.27 -7.88
C ASN A 162 12.58 4.71 -9.18
N ASN A 163 11.80 5.12 -10.19
CA ASN A 163 12.33 5.62 -11.46
C ASN A 163 13.15 6.91 -11.24
N LEU A 164 12.65 7.83 -10.40
CA LEU A 164 13.40 9.04 -10.02
C LEU A 164 14.72 8.69 -9.36
N GLN A 165 14.71 7.82 -8.36
CA GLN A 165 15.90 7.41 -7.63
C GLN A 165 16.92 6.73 -8.55
N SER A 166 16.48 5.76 -9.36
CA SER A 166 17.35 5.01 -10.26
C SER A 166 17.99 5.92 -11.31
N THR A 167 17.21 6.85 -11.89
CA THR A 167 17.72 7.80 -12.88
C THR A 167 18.74 8.76 -12.28
N TRP A 168 18.43 9.34 -11.11
CA TRP A 168 19.33 10.26 -10.43
C TRP A 168 20.62 9.59 -9.96
N MET A 169 20.53 8.45 -9.30
CA MET A 169 21.70 7.74 -8.77
C MET A 169 22.57 7.13 -9.90
N GLY A 170 21.97 6.73 -11.00
CA GLY A 170 22.69 6.14 -12.12
C GLY A 170 23.34 7.15 -13.05
N LEU A 171 22.65 8.25 -13.36
CA LEU A 171 23.04 9.17 -14.42
C LEU A 171 23.23 10.64 -13.96
N GLY A 172 22.98 10.96 -12.69
CA GLY A 172 23.29 12.23 -12.06
C GLY A 172 22.42 13.42 -12.52
N PHE A 173 21.48 13.19 -13.44
CA PHE A 173 20.54 14.20 -13.91
C PHE A 173 19.27 13.52 -14.44
N VAL A 174 18.10 14.07 -14.14
CA VAL A 174 16.81 13.53 -14.58
C VAL A 174 16.36 14.25 -15.85
N SER A 175 16.64 13.64 -17.00
CA SER A 175 16.15 14.06 -18.32
C SER A 175 15.25 12.99 -18.94
N PRO A 176 14.42 13.30 -19.94
CA PRO A 176 13.58 12.31 -20.62
C PRO A 176 14.38 11.10 -21.14
N ASP A 177 15.50 11.35 -21.83
CA ASP A 177 16.33 10.30 -22.40
C ASP A 177 16.89 9.36 -21.33
N HIS A 178 17.33 9.94 -20.20
CA HIS A 178 17.82 9.15 -19.07
C HIS A 178 16.71 8.29 -18.45
N VAL A 179 15.51 8.86 -18.28
CA VAL A 179 14.35 8.12 -17.72
C VAL A 179 13.97 6.95 -18.62
N PHE A 180 13.82 7.18 -19.92
CA PHE A 180 13.46 6.11 -20.85
C PHE A 180 14.54 5.02 -20.95
N THR A 181 15.81 5.41 -20.87
CA THR A 181 16.94 4.44 -20.82
C THR A 181 16.89 3.58 -19.57
N VAL A 182 16.66 4.19 -18.39
CA VAL A 182 16.61 3.46 -17.11
C VAL A 182 15.37 2.58 -16.99
N CYS A 183 14.23 3.05 -17.53
CA CYS A 183 12.97 2.29 -17.49
C CYS A 183 12.88 1.20 -18.58
N ASP A 184 13.86 1.11 -19.49
CA ASP A 184 13.85 0.20 -20.64
C ASP A 184 12.55 0.32 -21.48
N GLN A 185 12.09 1.55 -21.65
CA GLN A 185 10.89 1.86 -22.42
C GLN A 185 11.28 2.68 -23.67
N PRO A 186 10.70 2.37 -24.83
CA PRO A 186 10.96 3.16 -26.03
C PRO A 186 10.41 4.57 -25.85
N HIS A 187 11.19 5.56 -26.27
CA HIS A 187 10.72 6.94 -26.26
C HIS A 187 9.46 7.07 -27.14
N PRO A 188 8.39 7.74 -26.69
CA PRO A 188 7.12 7.83 -27.42
C PRO A 188 7.24 8.36 -28.85
N LEU A 189 8.26 9.16 -29.16
CA LEU A 189 8.52 9.68 -30.50
C LEU A 189 9.08 8.60 -31.44
N VAL A 190 9.77 7.60 -30.92
CA VAL A 190 10.35 6.49 -31.75
C VAL A 190 9.27 5.49 -32.18
N VAL A 191 8.16 5.39 -31.42
CA VAL A 191 7.05 4.47 -31.72
C VAL A 191 6.12 5.02 -32.84
N ARG A 192 6.31 6.29 -33.26
CA ARG A 192 5.47 6.93 -34.30
C ARG A 192 6.00 6.75 -35.73
N GLU A 193 7.17 6.16 -35.92
CA GLU A 193 7.70 5.74 -37.22
C GLU A 193 7.40 4.26 -37.49
#